data_d884ddcb53e073010f19a86ab9da4abf
#
_entry.id   d884ddcb53e073010f19a86ab9da4abf
#
_cell.length_a   1.000
_cell.length_b   1.000
_cell.length_c   1.000
_cell.angle_alpha   90.00
_cell.angle_beta   90.00
_cell.angle_gamma   90.00
#
_symmetry.space_group_name_H-M   'P 1'
#
loop_
_entity.id
_entity.type
_entity.pdbx_description
1 polymer ?
#
loop_
_entity_poly.entity_id
_entity_poly.type
_entity_poly.pdbx_seq_one_letter_code
_entity_poly.pdbx_strand_id
1 'polypeptide(L)'
;MKIFEVAIRDVEFGDEVTIVKPVNLYECRIGNACFVGPFVETQKGVLIGDRTKVQSHTFICELVTIGNDCFIGHGVMFINDTFSSGGPAGGDSSKWVATNIGNNVSIGSNATILPIKICDNVVIGAGTVVTKDITTSGIYVGNPAKRIRRMGE
;
A
#
# COMPACT_ATOMS: atom_id res chain seq x y z
N MET A 1 -29.38 14.29 -1.49
CA MET A 1 -28.31 13.42 -2.01
C MET A 1 -26.99 14.18 -1.89
N LYS A 2 -25.91 13.53 -1.42
CA LYS A 2 -24.54 14.09 -1.42
C LYS A 2 -23.74 13.36 -2.50
N ILE A 3 -23.03 14.09 -3.34
CA ILE A 3 -22.18 13.55 -4.41
C ILE A 3 -20.78 14.08 -4.19
N PHE A 4 -19.78 13.18 -4.22
CA PHE A 4 -18.36 13.52 -4.19
C PHE A 4 -17.71 12.99 -5.47
N GLU A 5 -16.84 13.79 -6.05
CA GLU A 5 -16.11 13.40 -7.25
C GLU A 5 -14.76 12.78 -6.90
N VAL A 6 -14.32 11.83 -7.71
CA VAL A 6 -12.95 11.32 -7.69
C VAL A 6 -12.01 12.44 -8.11
N ALA A 7 -11.02 12.76 -7.28
CA ALA A 7 -10.13 13.90 -7.50
C ALA A 7 -8.79 13.75 -6.79
N ILE A 8 -7.89 14.70 -7.11
CA ILE A 8 -6.66 14.94 -6.35
C ILE A 8 -6.93 16.15 -5.44
N ARG A 9 -6.84 15.96 -4.12
CA ARG A 9 -7.14 16.99 -3.11
C ARG A 9 -6.08 17.00 -2.01
N ASP A 10 -5.48 18.16 -1.76
CA ASP A 10 -4.53 18.39 -0.66
C ASP A 10 -3.41 17.34 -0.61
N VAL A 11 -2.81 17.03 -1.77
CA VAL A 11 -1.71 16.09 -1.91
C VAL A 11 -0.39 16.84 -2.04
N GLU A 12 0.59 16.46 -1.22
CA GLU A 12 1.97 16.93 -1.38
C GLU A 12 2.71 16.00 -2.33
N PHE A 13 3.18 16.56 -3.45
CA PHE A 13 3.99 15.84 -4.43
C PHE A 13 5.45 16.28 -4.37
N GLY A 14 6.36 15.30 -4.47
CA GLY A 14 7.75 15.56 -4.82
C GLY A 14 7.91 15.92 -6.30
N ASP A 15 9.16 15.99 -6.73
CA ASP A 15 9.51 16.31 -8.11
C ASP A 15 9.33 15.07 -9.03
N GLU A 16 9.07 15.31 -10.32
CA GLU A 16 9.01 14.28 -11.38
C GLU A 16 7.98 13.17 -11.14
N VAL A 17 6.89 13.46 -10.44
CA VAL A 17 5.81 12.49 -10.21
C VAL A 17 4.94 12.36 -11.46
N THR A 18 4.65 11.13 -11.85
CA THR A 18 3.73 10.80 -12.97
C THR A 18 2.43 10.23 -12.43
N ILE A 19 1.30 10.84 -12.78
CA ILE A 19 -0.04 10.37 -12.42
C ILE A 19 -0.84 10.05 -13.68
N VAL A 20 -1.41 8.86 -13.76
CA VAL A 20 -2.36 8.48 -14.81
C VAL A 20 -3.78 8.52 -14.26
N LYS A 21 -4.57 9.48 -14.71
CA LYS A 21 -5.97 9.66 -14.28
C LYS A 21 -6.91 8.65 -14.94
N PRO A 22 -8.09 8.37 -14.30
CA PRO A 22 -8.59 8.93 -13.06
C PRO A 22 -7.97 8.30 -11.82
N VAL A 23 -7.78 9.09 -10.77
CA VAL A 23 -7.30 8.65 -9.44
C VAL A 23 -8.07 9.38 -8.34
N ASN A 24 -8.14 8.78 -7.15
CA ASN A 24 -8.67 9.41 -5.95
C ASN A 24 -7.55 9.52 -4.90
N LEU A 25 -6.82 10.62 -4.92
CA LEU A 25 -5.72 10.86 -3.99
C LEU A 25 -6.09 12.04 -3.09
N TYR A 26 -6.01 11.88 -1.77
CA TYR A 26 -6.34 12.98 -0.87
C TYR A 26 -5.56 12.99 0.43
N GLU A 27 -5.18 14.19 0.85
CA GLU A 27 -4.51 14.47 2.11
C GLU A 27 -3.32 13.54 2.39
N CYS A 28 -2.54 13.21 1.36
CA CYS A 28 -1.42 12.27 1.42
C CYS A 28 -0.15 12.89 0.86
N ARG A 29 0.97 12.19 1.00
CA ARG A 29 2.28 12.62 0.49
C ARG A 29 2.87 11.56 -0.42
N ILE A 30 3.33 11.99 -1.60
CA ILE A 30 3.95 11.15 -2.62
C ILE A 30 5.33 11.73 -2.95
N GLY A 31 6.38 10.95 -2.75
CA GLY A 31 7.77 11.35 -2.93
C GLY A 31 8.18 11.60 -4.37
N ASN A 32 9.46 11.84 -4.58
CA ASN A 32 10.03 12.19 -5.88
C ASN A 32 10.03 11.00 -6.85
N ALA A 33 9.93 11.27 -8.14
CA ALA A 33 10.04 10.31 -9.24
C ALA A 33 9.11 9.09 -9.08
N CYS A 34 7.95 9.28 -8.45
CA CYS A 34 6.93 8.25 -8.27
C CYS A 34 6.04 8.11 -9.49
N PHE A 35 5.47 6.93 -9.64
CA PHE A 35 4.42 6.64 -10.63
C PHE A 35 3.15 6.17 -9.94
N VAL A 36 2.00 6.73 -10.31
CA VAL A 36 0.68 6.31 -9.84
C VAL A 36 -0.20 6.00 -11.05
N GLY A 37 -0.58 4.75 -11.19
CA GLY A 37 -1.43 4.26 -12.27
C GLY A 37 -2.90 4.69 -12.11
N PRO A 38 -3.72 4.44 -13.15
CA PRO A 38 -5.14 4.81 -13.12
C PRO A 38 -5.92 3.98 -12.11
N PHE A 39 -7.01 4.58 -11.62
CA PHE A 39 -7.93 3.95 -10.66
C PHE A 39 -7.30 3.61 -9.30
N VAL A 40 -6.19 4.26 -8.96
CA VAL A 40 -5.61 4.17 -7.62
C VAL A 40 -6.39 5.07 -6.67
N GLU A 41 -6.66 4.56 -5.48
CA GLU A 41 -7.11 5.37 -4.35
C GLU A 41 -6.02 5.38 -3.26
N THR A 42 -5.66 6.58 -2.80
CA THR A 42 -4.74 6.79 -1.68
C THR A 42 -5.37 7.75 -0.70
N GLN A 43 -5.56 7.31 0.53
CA GLN A 43 -6.31 8.03 1.54
C GLN A 43 -5.42 8.93 2.40
N LYS A 44 -6.08 9.67 3.29
CA LYS A 44 -5.50 10.63 4.21
C LYS A 44 -4.34 10.05 5.02
N GLY A 45 -3.28 10.83 5.16
CA GLY A 45 -2.12 10.52 5.99
C GLY A 45 -1.19 9.45 5.44
N VAL A 46 -1.47 8.91 4.23
CA VAL A 46 -0.57 7.96 3.57
C VAL A 46 0.72 8.65 3.15
N LEU A 47 1.85 7.96 3.37
CA LEU A 47 3.17 8.40 2.96
C LEU A 47 3.75 7.39 1.96
N ILE A 48 4.14 7.87 0.78
CA ILE A 48 4.80 7.08 -0.26
C ILE A 48 6.19 7.69 -0.52
N GLY A 49 7.22 6.89 -0.33
CA GLY A 49 8.62 7.27 -0.52
C GLY A 49 8.99 7.42 -1.99
N ASP A 50 10.22 7.90 -2.22
CA ASP A 50 10.74 8.23 -3.54
C ASP A 50 10.85 7.01 -4.47
N ARG A 51 10.72 7.25 -5.78
CA ARG A 51 10.89 6.24 -6.85
C ARG A 51 9.99 5.00 -6.71
N THR A 52 8.92 5.13 -5.94
CA THR A 52 7.93 4.07 -5.75
C THR A 52 6.88 4.12 -6.85
N LYS A 53 6.52 2.93 -7.36
CA LYS A 53 5.52 2.77 -8.41
C LYS A 53 4.28 2.08 -7.85
N VAL A 54 3.14 2.73 -7.96
CA VAL A 54 1.83 2.18 -7.57
C VAL A 54 1.03 1.92 -8.84
N GLN A 55 0.71 0.65 -9.09
CA GLN A 55 0.03 0.24 -10.30
C GLN A 55 -1.50 0.38 -10.17
N SER A 56 -2.19 0.25 -11.30
CA SER A 56 -3.64 0.49 -11.40
C SER A 56 -4.48 -0.33 -10.41
N HIS A 57 -5.61 0.25 -10.00
CA HIS A 57 -6.61 -0.39 -9.12
C HIS A 57 -6.12 -0.73 -7.71
N THR A 58 -5.01 -0.15 -7.27
CA THR A 58 -4.49 -0.33 -5.91
C THR A 58 -5.24 0.60 -4.95
N PHE A 59 -5.60 0.06 -3.79
CA PHE A 59 -6.20 0.80 -2.68
C PHE A 59 -5.22 0.90 -1.52
N ILE A 60 -4.92 2.12 -1.11
CA ILE A 60 -4.01 2.41 0.02
C ILE A 60 -4.80 3.20 1.06
N CYS A 61 -5.20 2.52 2.13
CA CYS A 61 -5.99 3.11 3.21
C CYS A 61 -5.15 4.00 4.13
N GLU A 62 -5.81 4.75 4.99
CA GLU A 62 -5.17 5.54 6.03
C GLU A 62 -4.19 4.70 6.87
N LEU A 63 -3.17 5.34 7.44
CA LEU A 63 -2.12 4.76 8.29
C LEU A 63 -1.13 3.84 7.57
N VAL A 64 -1.05 3.92 6.24
CA VAL A 64 -0.05 3.19 5.46
C VAL A 64 1.14 4.08 5.16
N THR A 65 2.34 3.57 5.45
CA THR A 65 3.62 4.17 5.03
C THR A 65 4.35 3.19 4.13
N ILE A 66 4.78 3.63 2.96
CA ILE A 66 5.54 2.86 1.97
C ILE A 66 6.90 3.55 1.77
N GLY A 67 7.98 2.79 1.86
CA GLY A 67 9.33 3.28 1.69
C GLY A 67 9.69 3.64 0.26
N ASN A 68 10.98 3.81 0.02
CA ASN A 68 11.54 4.17 -1.28
C ASN A 68 11.72 2.95 -2.18
N ASP A 69 11.80 3.17 -3.50
CA ASP A 69 12.15 2.15 -4.48
C ASP A 69 11.23 0.91 -4.46
N CYS A 70 9.97 1.09 -4.06
CA CYS A 70 8.99 0.02 -3.98
C CYS A 70 8.21 -0.13 -5.29
N PHE A 71 7.71 -1.34 -5.52
CA PHE A 71 6.76 -1.64 -6.58
C PHE A 71 5.50 -2.23 -5.98
N ILE A 72 4.39 -1.52 -6.08
CA ILE A 72 3.07 -1.96 -5.63
C ILE A 72 2.27 -2.37 -6.86
N GLY A 73 2.05 -3.66 -7.01
CA GLY A 73 1.39 -4.26 -8.17
C GLY A 73 -0.07 -3.85 -8.35
N HIS A 74 -0.68 -4.30 -9.44
CA HIS A 74 -2.06 -3.99 -9.76
C HIS A 74 -3.03 -4.59 -8.75
N GLY A 75 -4.03 -3.82 -8.32
CA GLY A 75 -5.08 -4.34 -7.44
C GLY A 75 -4.61 -4.77 -6.05
N VAL A 76 -3.50 -4.26 -5.56
CA VAL A 76 -3.07 -4.52 -4.18
C VAL A 76 -4.00 -3.79 -3.22
N MET A 77 -4.46 -4.50 -2.19
CA MET A 77 -5.38 -3.98 -1.18
C MET A 77 -4.70 -3.90 0.19
N PHE A 78 -4.56 -2.69 0.72
CA PHE A 78 -4.14 -2.46 2.10
C PHE A 78 -5.34 -2.37 3.02
N ILE A 79 -5.24 -2.94 4.20
CA ILE A 79 -6.30 -3.02 5.20
C ILE A 79 -5.80 -2.38 6.49
N ASN A 80 -6.59 -1.51 7.11
CA ASN A 80 -6.30 -0.93 8.43
C ASN A 80 -7.32 -1.35 9.50
N ASP A 81 -8.48 -1.86 9.12
CA ASP A 81 -9.53 -2.33 10.03
C ASP A 81 -9.54 -3.87 10.08
N THR A 82 -9.19 -4.41 11.23
CA THR A 82 -9.11 -5.86 11.46
C THR A 82 -10.38 -6.45 12.06
N PHE A 83 -11.47 -5.65 12.15
CA PHE A 83 -12.73 -6.06 12.77
C PHE A 83 -12.56 -6.61 14.20
N SER A 84 -11.63 -6.04 14.95
CA SER A 84 -11.21 -6.51 16.27
C SER A 84 -12.35 -6.56 17.31
N SER A 85 -13.43 -5.82 17.09
CA SER A 85 -14.64 -5.83 17.92
C SER A 85 -15.80 -6.64 17.30
N GLY A 86 -15.52 -7.52 16.33
CA GLY A 86 -16.52 -8.37 15.67
C GLY A 86 -17.26 -7.70 14.50
N GLY A 87 -16.82 -6.52 14.07
CA GLY A 87 -17.37 -5.79 12.92
C GLY A 87 -16.52 -4.60 12.56
N PRO A 88 -16.89 -3.83 11.54
CA PRO A 88 -16.13 -2.66 11.10
C PRO A 88 -16.05 -1.59 12.19
N ALA A 89 -14.96 -0.82 12.19
CA ALA A 89 -14.70 0.24 13.16
C ALA A 89 -15.79 1.33 13.18
N GLY A 90 -16.62 1.42 12.14
CA GLY A 90 -17.74 2.36 12.07
C GLY A 90 -17.32 3.83 12.08
N GLY A 91 -16.13 4.14 11.57
CA GLY A 91 -15.56 5.50 11.57
C GLY A 91 -14.73 5.84 12.81
N ASP A 92 -14.61 4.92 13.77
CA ASP A 92 -13.72 5.07 14.94
C ASP A 92 -12.28 4.72 14.53
N SER A 93 -11.52 5.73 14.11
CA SER A 93 -10.14 5.58 13.65
C SER A 93 -9.18 5.09 14.73
N SER A 94 -9.55 5.15 16.02
CA SER A 94 -8.74 4.62 17.11
C SER A 94 -8.60 3.09 17.08
N LYS A 95 -9.48 2.43 16.33
CA LYS A 95 -9.46 0.97 16.11
C LYS A 95 -8.65 0.54 14.88
N TRP A 96 -8.21 1.48 14.07
CA TRP A 96 -7.39 1.18 12.89
C TRP A 96 -5.94 0.97 13.28
N VAL A 97 -5.28 0.11 12.53
CA VAL A 97 -3.88 -0.29 12.78
C VAL A 97 -3.02 0.06 11.57
N ALA A 98 -1.82 0.57 11.83
CA ALA A 98 -0.90 1.05 10.81
C ALA A 98 -0.19 -0.09 10.07
N THR A 99 0.13 0.16 8.79
CA THR A 99 1.01 -0.67 7.97
C THR A 99 2.27 0.10 7.63
N ASN A 100 3.43 -0.54 7.79
CA ASN A 100 4.72 0.03 7.42
C ASN A 100 5.45 -0.90 6.45
N ILE A 101 5.68 -0.43 5.25
CA ILE A 101 6.45 -1.12 4.21
C ILE A 101 7.83 -0.47 4.11
N GLY A 102 8.87 -1.29 4.22
CA GLY A 102 10.25 -0.85 4.09
C GLY A 102 10.62 -0.43 2.67
N ASN A 103 11.92 -0.30 2.42
CA ASN A 103 12.45 0.09 1.12
C ASN A 103 12.67 -1.13 0.22
N ASN A 104 12.67 -0.91 -1.11
CA ASN A 104 12.94 -1.97 -2.09
C ASN A 104 12.04 -3.20 -1.88
N VAL A 105 10.76 -2.96 -1.65
CA VAL A 105 9.73 -4.00 -1.50
C VAL A 105 8.91 -4.07 -2.79
N SER A 106 8.76 -5.28 -3.33
CA SER A 106 7.90 -5.55 -4.48
C SER A 106 6.69 -6.36 -4.06
N ILE A 107 5.50 -5.85 -4.31
CA ILE A 107 4.23 -6.51 -3.98
C ILE A 107 3.51 -6.88 -5.27
N GLY A 108 3.28 -8.18 -5.45
CA GLY A 108 2.61 -8.73 -6.63
C GLY A 108 1.14 -8.38 -6.72
N SER A 109 0.58 -8.44 -7.91
CA SER A 109 -0.81 -8.08 -8.19
C SER A 109 -1.80 -8.86 -7.34
N ASN A 110 -2.87 -8.17 -6.93
CA ASN A 110 -3.96 -8.73 -6.12
C ASN A 110 -3.52 -9.28 -4.75
N ALA A 111 -2.37 -8.89 -4.24
CA ALA A 111 -2.01 -9.18 -2.86
C ALA A 111 -2.87 -8.39 -1.88
N THR A 112 -3.14 -8.96 -0.72
CA THR A 112 -3.84 -8.30 0.38
C THR A 112 -2.87 -8.14 1.56
N ILE A 113 -2.71 -6.91 2.02
CA ILE A 113 -1.76 -6.55 3.08
C ILE A 113 -2.55 -6.11 4.31
N LEU A 114 -2.53 -6.95 5.33
CA LEU A 114 -3.09 -6.61 6.63
C LEU A 114 -2.17 -5.59 7.33
N PRO A 115 -2.64 -4.94 8.40
CA PRO A 115 -1.83 -3.97 9.14
C PRO A 115 -0.65 -4.66 9.83
N ILE A 116 0.51 -4.63 9.15
CA ILE A 116 1.75 -5.32 9.52
C ILE A 116 2.96 -4.46 9.13
N LYS A 117 4.13 -4.93 9.51
CA LYS A 117 5.41 -4.36 9.08
C LYS A 117 6.10 -5.32 8.11
N ILE A 118 6.62 -4.79 7.01
CA ILE A 118 7.48 -5.51 6.07
C ILE A 118 8.84 -4.83 6.06
N CYS A 119 9.90 -5.58 6.35
CA CYS A 119 11.27 -5.07 6.31
C CYS A 119 11.72 -4.81 4.85
N ASP A 120 12.88 -4.20 4.69
CA ASP A 120 13.47 -3.92 3.38
C ASP A 120 13.77 -5.19 2.59
N ASN A 121 13.84 -5.07 1.26
CA ASN A 121 14.28 -6.14 0.35
C ASN A 121 13.38 -7.39 0.42
N VAL A 122 12.08 -7.22 0.29
CA VAL A 122 11.08 -8.30 0.29
C VAL A 122 10.32 -8.32 -1.03
N VAL A 123 10.03 -9.53 -1.51
CA VAL A 123 9.10 -9.77 -2.61
C VAL A 123 7.88 -10.52 -2.09
N ILE A 124 6.70 -9.97 -2.35
CA ILE A 124 5.41 -10.60 -2.11
C ILE A 124 4.85 -11.06 -3.44
N GLY A 125 4.59 -12.36 -3.57
CA GLY A 125 4.00 -12.93 -4.79
C GLY A 125 2.57 -12.47 -5.04
N ALA A 126 2.13 -12.57 -6.29
CA ALA A 126 0.75 -12.22 -6.67
C ALA A 126 -0.28 -13.04 -5.88
N GLY A 127 -1.39 -12.43 -5.52
CA GLY A 127 -2.48 -13.09 -4.78
C GLY A 127 -2.16 -13.47 -3.33
N THR A 128 -1.02 -13.07 -2.81
CA THR A 128 -0.60 -13.38 -1.44
C THR A 128 -1.40 -12.59 -0.42
N VAL A 129 -1.73 -13.22 0.72
CA VAL A 129 -2.32 -12.54 1.87
C VAL A 129 -1.31 -12.47 3.01
N VAL A 130 -0.80 -11.26 3.28
CA VAL A 130 0.20 -11.03 4.33
C VAL A 130 -0.52 -10.70 5.64
N THR A 131 -0.46 -11.64 6.59
CA THR A 131 -1.19 -11.56 7.86
C THR A 131 -0.31 -11.30 9.09
N LYS A 132 1.01 -11.35 8.94
CA LYS A 132 1.99 -11.18 10.02
C LYS A 132 3.17 -10.35 9.55
N ASP A 133 3.86 -9.71 10.49
CA ASP A 133 5.09 -8.98 10.23
C ASP A 133 6.12 -9.84 9.49
N ILE A 134 6.78 -9.23 8.51
CA ILE A 134 7.90 -9.82 7.78
C ILE A 134 9.17 -9.10 8.23
N THR A 135 9.99 -9.80 9.00
CA THR A 135 11.22 -9.25 9.61
C THR A 135 12.51 -9.74 8.93
N THR A 136 12.39 -10.59 7.93
CA THR A 136 13.52 -11.16 7.21
C THR A 136 13.31 -11.02 5.70
N SER A 137 14.30 -10.53 4.98
CA SER A 137 14.23 -10.38 3.52
C SER A 137 14.02 -11.74 2.84
N GLY A 138 13.37 -11.72 1.69
CA GLY A 138 13.09 -12.94 0.94
C GLY A 138 11.83 -12.84 0.09
N ILE A 139 11.42 -13.96 -0.48
CA ILE A 139 10.22 -14.10 -1.31
C ILE A 139 9.15 -14.84 -0.53
N TYR A 140 7.99 -14.20 -0.43
CA TYR A 140 6.84 -14.70 0.34
C TYR A 140 5.64 -14.89 -0.59
N VAL A 141 4.96 -16.00 -0.45
CA VAL A 141 3.78 -16.34 -1.28
C VAL A 141 2.70 -17.04 -0.45
N GLY A 142 1.49 -17.00 -0.94
CA GLY A 142 0.37 -17.80 -0.45
C GLY A 142 -0.56 -17.09 0.52
N ASN A 143 -1.52 -17.84 1.04
CA ASN A 143 -2.50 -17.39 2.03
C ASN A 143 -2.59 -18.40 3.16
N PRO A 144 -2.05 -18.12 4.36
CA PRO A 144 -1.25 -16.91 4.67
C PRO A 144 0.13 -16.96 4.02
N ALA A 145 0.75 -15.79 3.87
CA ALA A 145 2.09 -15.63 3.30
C ALA A 145 3.14 -16.47 4.03
N LYS A 146 3.95 -17.21 3.27
CA LYS A 146 5.09 -17.97 3.79
C LYS A 146 6.32 -17.70 2.93
N ARG A 147 7.48 -17.58 3.57
CA ARG A 147 8.75 -17.43 2.87
C ARG A 147 9.10 -18.72 2.14
N ILE A 148 9.36 -18.62 0.85
CA ILE A 148 9.74 -19.77 0.00
C ILE A 148 11.23 -19.82 -0.30
N ARG A 149 11.91 -18.68 -0.34
CA ARG A 149 13.37 -18.61 -0.57
C ARG A 149 13.96 -17.28 -0.13
N ARG A 150 15.29 -17.20 -0.09
CA ARG A 150 16.03 -15.95 0.10
C ARG A 150 16.05 -15.11 -1.17
N MET A 151 16.37 -13.83 -1.05
CA MET A 151 16.65 -12.99 -2.21
C MET A 151 17.93 -13.48 -2.89
N GLY A 152 17.90 -13.62 -4.23
CA GLY A 152 19.07 -14.04 -5.00
C GLY A 152 19.31 -15.55 -5.10
N GLU A 153 18.43 -16.36 -4.52
CA GLU A 153 18.46 -17.82 -4.68
C GLU A 153 17.54 -18.30 -5.79
#